data_27982346b4c7f77725a2535a24f0e3e9
#
_entry.id   27982346b4c7f77725a2535a24f0e3e9
#
_cell.length_a   1.000
_cell.length_b   1.000
_cell.length_c   1.000
_cell.angle_alpha   90.00
_cell.angle_beta   90.00
_cell.angle_gamma   90.00
#
_symmetry.space_group_name_H-M   'P 1'
#
loop_
_entity.id
_entity.type
_entity.pdbx_description
1 polymer ?
#
loop_
_entity_poly.entity_id
_entity_poly.type
_entity_poly.pdbx_seq_one_letter_code
_entity_poly.pdbx_strand_id
1 'polypeptide(L)'
;RRIALAAAASIVLPKPLMAQQASIMKLMEPGPLPEKSFGPADAKVTIVEYASVTCHHCMNFHMETWPKLKEKYIDTGKIRFIMREFPLDTLATAGFMLARCAGDDRWYPMLDLLYRSQESWAHAKNPADELFNTVKQAGMTKDSFEACLGDQKLLDGINKTRTRGTELGVNSTPTFFINGQKHMGAMSIEQFDKILEPLLR
;
A
#
# COMPACT_ATOMS: atom_id res chain seq x y z
N ARG A 1 23.72 -32.97 -48.77
CA ARG A 1 23.38 -31.90 -47.80
C ARG A 1 22.03 -32.20 -47.17
N ARG A 2 22.02 -32.66 -45.93
CA ARG A 2 20.78 -32.88 -45.15
C ARG A 2 20.49 -31.59 -44.38
N ILE A 3 19.39 -30.91 -44.68
CA ILE A 3 18.90 -29.75 -43.97
C ILE A 3 18.09 -30.28 -42.80
N ALA A 4 18.60 -30.10 -41.58
CA ALA A 4 17.84 -30.39 -40.35
C ALA A 4 16.90 -29.20 -40.08
N LEU A 5 15.59 -29.41 -40.23
CA LEU A 5 14.59 -28.46 -39.75
C LEU A 5 14.52 -28.57 -38.20
N ALA A 6 14.95 -27.52 -37.53
CA ALA A 6 14.71 -27.37 -36.09
C ALA A 6 13.24 -26.96 -35.89
N ALA A 7 12.44 -27.86 -35.34
CA ALA A 7 11.08 -27.55 -34.92
C ALA A 7 11.13 -26.70 -33.64
N ALA A 8 10.74 -25.44 -33.73
CA ALA A 8 10.54 -24.57 -32.57
C ALA A 8 9.30 -25.04 -31.82
N ALA A 9 9.47 -25.65 -30.63
CA ALA A 9 8.39 -26.02 -29.76
C ALA A 9 7.82 -24.76 -29.08
N SER A 10 6.64 -24.33 -29.51
CA SER A 10 5.88 -23.27 -28.85
C SER A 10 5.34 -23.78 -27.54
N ILE A 11 5.90 -23.33 -26.40
CA ILE A 11 5.39 -23.64 -25.05
C ILE A 11 4.11 -22.83 -24.84
N VAL A 12 2.96 -23.48 -24.95
CA VAL A 12 1.64 -22.90 -24.60
C VAL A 12 1.45 -23.02 -23.09
N LEU A 13 1.54 -21.91 -22.37
CA LEU A 13 1.24 -21.86 -20.95
C LEU A 13 -0.26 -22.13 -20.69
N PRO A 14 -0.61 -22.86 -19.61
CA PRO A 14 -2.01 -23.12 -19.27
C PRO A 14 -2.75 -21.80 -18.93
N LYS A 15 -4.01 -21.67 -19.37
CA LYS A 15 -4.86 -20.48 -19.21
C LYS A 15 -4.87 -19.86 -17.81
N PRO A 16 -4.94 -20.62 -16.69
CA PRO A 16 -4.91 -20.03 -15.33
C PRO A 16 -3.58 -19.33 -15.02
N LEU A 17 -2.47 -19.85 -15.51
CA LEU A 17 -1.14 -19.24 -15.30
C LEU A 17 -1.01 -17.90 -16.05
N MET A 18 -1.56 -17.82 -17.25
CA MET A 18 -1.58 -16.58 -18.05
C MET A 18 -2.46 -15.50 -17.40
N ALA A 19 -3.62 -15.88 -16.83
CA ALA A 19 -4.51 -14.96 -16.14
C ALA A 19 -3.87 -14.43 -14.85
N GLN A 20 -3.18 -15.27 -14.09
CA GLN A 20 -2.45 -14.87 -12.89
C GLN A 20 -1.29 -13.93 -13.23
N GLN A 21 -0.53 -14.21 -14.28
CA GLN A 21 0.57 -13.36 -14.73
C GLN A 21 0.08 -11.99 -15.20
N ALA A 22 -1.03 -11.93 -15.94
CA ALA A 22 -1.67 -10.67 -16.35
C ALA A 22 -2.14 -9.84 -15.14
N SER A 23 -2.68 -10.50 -14.11
CA SER A 23 -3.09 -9.85 -12.85
C SER A 23 -1.89 -9.26 -12.09
N ILE A 24 -0.77 -9.98 -12.01
CA ILE A 24 0.47 -9.49 -11.39
C ILE A 24 1.02 -8.30 -12.18
N MET A 25 1.06 -8.37 -13.50
CA MET A 25 1.52 -7.25 -14.34
C MET A 25 0.65 -6.01 -14.10
N LYS A 26 -0.68 -6.14 -14.09
CA LYS A 26 -1.60 -5.04 -13.78
C LYS A 26 -1.39 -4.48 -12.37
N LEU A 27 -1.15 -5.35 -11.38
CA LEU A 27 -0.84 -4.94 -10.00
C LEU A 27 0.44 -4.09 -9.96
N MET A 28 1.49 -4.48 -10.69
CA MET A 28 2.81 -3.85 -10.66
C MET A 28 2.95 -2.66 -11.62
N GLU A 29 1.94 -2.35 -12.43
CA GLU A 29 1.97 -1.12 -13.24
C GLU A 29 2.13 0.12 -12.37
N PRO A 30 2.94 1.13 -12.78
CA PRO A 30 3.05 2.38 -12.06
C PRO A 30 1.70 3.05 -11.81
N GLY A 31 1.49 3.54 -10.61
CA GLY A 31 0.29 4.26 -10.22
C GLY A 31 0.26 5.71 -10.78
N PRO A 32 -0.85 6.42 -10.59
CA PRO A 32 -0.97 7.84 -10.96
C PRO A 32 -0.13 8.76 -10.06
N LEU A 33 0.30 8.27 -8.90
CA LEU A 33 1.13 8.97 -7.93
C LEU A 33 2.46 8.23 -7.74
N PRO A 34 3.53 8.92 -7.32
CA PRO A 34 4.78 8.26 -6.96
C PRO A 34 4.57 7.13 -5.97
N GLU A 35 5.16 5.95 -6.24
CA GLU A 35 5.01 4.76 -5.42
C GLU A 35 5.64 4.97 -4.04
N LYS A 36 4.97 4.55 -3.00
CA LYS A 36 5.49 4.56 -1.63
C LYS A 36 5.91 3.15 -1.25
N SER A 37 7.23 2.93 -1.17
CA SER A 37 7.78 1.58 -0.96
C SER A 37 8.98 1.59 -0.01
N PHE A 38 9.19 0.43 0.60
CA PHE A 38 10.30 0.11 1.50
C PHE A 38 10.99 -1.17 1.04
N GLY A 39 12.28 -1.27 1.32
CA GLY A 39 13.11 -2.40 0.88
C GLY A 39 13.59 -2.26 -0.56
N PRO A 40 14.47 -3.17 -1.03
CA PRO A 40 15.08 -3.10 -2.35
C PRO A 40 14.07 -3.38 -3.46
N ALA A 41 14.23 -2.69 -4.59
CA ALA A 41 13.32 -2.81 -5.74
C ALA A 41 13.36 -4.20 -6.39
N ASP A 42 14.48 -4.90 -6.28
CA ASP A 42 14.77 -6.23 -6.83
C ASP A 42 14.60 -7.35 -5.80
N ALA A 43 13.95 -7.09 -4.66
CA ALA A 43 13.69 -8.12 -3.66
C ALA A 43 12.89 -9.30 -4.26
N LYS A 44 13.25 -10.53 -3.82
CA LYS A 44 12.63 -11.79 -4.28
C LYS A 44 11.11 -11.83 -4.05
N VAL A 45 10.63 -11.17 -2.99
CA VAL A 45 9.21 -11.09 -2.63
C VAL A 45 8.77 -9.64 -2.58
N THR A 46 7.66 -9.34 -3.25
CA THR A 46 6.99 -8.04 -3.17
C THR A 46 5.63 -8.19 -2.49
N ILE A 47 5.39 -7.32 -1.50
CA ILE A 47 4.08 -7.17 -0.85
C ILE A 47 3.51 -5.82 -1.26
N VAL A 48 2.26 -5.80 -1.73
CA VAL A 48 1.50 -4.57 -1.96
C VAL A 48 0.34 -4.54 -0.98
N GLU A 49 0.32 -3.55 -0.11
CA GLU A 49 -0.79 -3.28 0.81
C GLU A 49 -1.71 -2.21 0.22
N TYR A 50 -3.01 -2.46 0.26
CA TYR A 50 -4.06 -1.45 0.11
C TYR A 50 -4.69 -1.18 1.47
N ALA A 51 -4.56 0.05 1.96
CA ALA A 51 -4.94 0.43 3.32
C ALA A 51 -5.77 1.72 3.37
N SER A 52 -6.48 1.92 4.48
CA SER A 52 -7.17 3.17 4.80
C SER A 52 -6.76 3.67 6.19
N VAL A 53 -6.50 4.97 6.30
CA VAL A 53 -6.11 5.59 7.59
C VAL A 53 -7.25 5.70 8.59
N THR A 54 -8.50 5.50 8.15
CA THR A 54 -9.68 5.42 9.04
C THR A 54 -10.05 3.97 9.38
N CYS A 55 -9.36 2.98 8.82
CA CYS A 55 -9.62 1.56 9.08
C CYS A 55 -8.91 1.10 10.36
N HIS A 56 -9.67 0.65 11.36
CA HIS A 56 -9.13 0.13 12.63
C HIS A 56 -8.21 -1.09 12.43
N HIS A 57 -8.56 -2.01 11.51
CA HIS A 57 -7.70 -3.15 11.20
C HIS A 57 -6.37 -2.75 10.55
N CYS A 58 -6.36 -1.67 9.75
CA CYS A 58 -5.11 -1.11 9.23
C CYS A 58 -4.27 -0.49 10.34
N MET A 59 -4.89 0.26 11.26
CA MET A 59 -4.23 0.79 12.45
C MET A 59 -3.58 -0.36 13.25
N ASN A 60 -4.32 -1.41 13.59
CA ASN A 60 -3.78 -2.55 14.34
C ASN A 60 -2.59 -3.21 13.62
N PHE A 61 -2.69 -3.42 12.30
CA PHE A 61 -1.57 -3.93 11.51
C PHE A 61 -0.34 -3.02 11.63
N HIS A 62 -0.51 -1.71 11.45
CA HIS A 62 0.58 -0.73 11.53
C HIS A 62 1.18 -0.59 12.92
N MET A 63 0.39 -0.82 13.98
CA MET A 63 0.87 -0.72 15.36
C MET A 63 1.56 -2.00 15.84
N GLU A 64 1.08 -3.17 15.45
CA GLU A 64 1.46 -4.44 16.06
C GLU A 64 2.34 -5.31 15.16
N THR A 65 2.02 -5.36 13.84
CA THR A 65 2.68 -6.28 12.90
C THR A 65 3.74 -5.58 12.05
N TRP A 66 3.45 -4.39 11.55
CA TRP A 66 4.35 -3.64 10.67
C TRP A 66 5.77 -3.44 11.23
N PRO A 67 5.98 -3.05 12.51
CA PRO A 67 7.33 -2.88 13.05
C PRO A 67 8.15 -4.17 12.97
N LYS A 68 7.53 -5.32 13.29
CA LYS A 68 8.16 -6.64 13.27
C LYS A 68 8.44 -7.11 11.84
N LEU A 69 7.48 -6.87 10.92
CA LEU A 69 7.63 -7.17 9.50
C LEU A 69 8.78 -6.35 8.88
N LYS A 70 8.84 -5.07 9.24
CA LYS A 70 9.88 -4.16 8.79
C LYS A 70 11.26 -4.62 9.25
N GLU A 71 11.44 -4.85 10.54
CA GLU A 71 12.70 -5.30 11.13
C GLU A 71 13.15 -6.65 10.55
N LYS A 72 12.26 -7.64 10.48
CA LYS A 72 12.60 -9.02 10.10
C LYS A 72 12.87 -9.19 8.61
N TYR A 73 12.16 -8.48 7.76
CA TYR A 73 12.14 -8.76 6.32
C TYR A 73 12.52 -7.56 5.44
N ILE A 74 12.08 -6.34 5.77
CA ILE A 74 12.32 -5.16 4.93
C ILE A 74 13.73 -4.61 5.17
N ASP A 75 14.09 -4.35 6.41
CA ASP A 75 15.40 -3.79 6.79
C ASP A 75 16.55 -4.79 6.52
N THR A 76 16.22 -6.07 6.44
CA THR A 76 17.16 -7.13 6.03
C THR A 76 17.21 -7.33 4.51
N GLY A 77 16.51 -6.52 3.73
CA GLY A 77 16.52 -6.56 2.26
C GLY A 77 15.82 -7.76 1.62
N LYS A 78 15.09 -8.56 2.39
CA LYS A 78 14.45 -9.80 1.91
C LYS A 78 13.20 -9.56 1.11
N ILE A 79 12.44 -8.51 1.44
CA ILE A 79 11.19 -8.16 0.75
C ILE A 79 11.15 -6.67 0.38
N ARG A 80 10.39 -6.38 -0.67
CA ARG A 80 9.89 -5.05 -0.99
C ARG A 80 8.46 -4.93 -0.48
N PHE A 81 8.15 -3.84 0.21
CA PHE A 81 6.80 -3.53 0.67
C PHE A 81 6.32 -2.22 0.03
N ILE A 82 5.15 -2.25 -0.58
CA ILE A 82 4.53 -1.11 -1.27
C ILE A 82 3.23 -0.78 -0.55
N MET A 83 3.07 0.48 -0.15
CA MET A 83 1.83 0.98 0.46
C MET A 83 1.02 1.78 -0.56
N ARG A 84 -0.24 1.43 -0.73
CA ARG A 84 -1.18 2.11 -1.63
C ARG A 84 -2.42 2.57 -0.89
N GLU A 85 -2.83 3.78 -1.18
CA GLU A 85 -4.03 4.38 -0.60
C GLU A 85 -5.29 3.69 -1.12
N PHE A 86 -6.12 3.27 -0.19
CA PHE A 86 -7.48 2.79 -0.46
C PHE A 86 -8.45 3.41 0.54
N PRO A 87 -8.70 4.75 0.43
CA PRO A 87 -9.56 5.44 1.37
C PRO A 87 -10.97 4.87 1.34
N LEU A 88 -11.52 4.58 2.53
CA LEU A 88 -12.89 4.08 2.70
C LEU A 88 -13.92 5.22 2.73
N ASP A 89 -13.46 6.44 3.05
CA ASP A 89 -14.28 7.64 3.20
C ASP A 89 -13.49 8.91 2.85
N THR A 90 -14.16 10.06 2.89
CA THR A 90 -13.55 11.37 2.58
C THR A 90 -12.51 11.80 3.61
N LEU A 91 -12.68 11.40 4.87
CA LEU A 91 -11.73 11.71 5.94
C LEU A 91 -10.42 10.94 5.74
N ALA A 92 -10.50 9.66 5.33
CA ALA A 92 -9.33 8.87 4.94
C ALA A 92 -8.62 9.48 3.73
N THR A 93 -9.38 9.98 2.75
CA THR A 93 -8.81 10.68 1.58
C THR A 93 -8.01 11.90 2.02
N ALA A 94 -8.57 12.74 2.90
CA ALA A 94 -7.89 13.90 3.47
C ALA A 94 -6.61 13.48 4.22
N GLY A 95 -6.66 12.45 5.07
CA GLY A 95 -5.49 11.94 5.78
C GLY A 95 -4.35 11.51 4.84
N PHE A 96 -4.66 10.81 3.76
CA PHE A 96 -3.65 10.42 2.76
C PHE A 96 -3.10 11.62 1.98
N MET A 97 -3.94 12.61 1.64
CA MET A 97 -3.46 13.85 1.02
C MET A 97 -2.45 14.54 1.94
N LEU A 98 -2.77 14.69 3.22
CA LEU A 98 -1.89 15.33 4.21
C LEU A 98 -0.58 14.57 4.41
N ALA A 99 -0.62 13.22 4.42
CA ALA A 99 0.58 12.42 4.46
C ALA A 99 1.47 12.67 3.24
N ARG A 100 0.90 12.76 2.04
CA ARG A 100 1.67 13.05 0.81
C ARG A 100 2.22 14.48 0.80
N CYS A 101 1.47 15.47 1.25
CA CYS A 101 1.91 16.86 1.34
C CYS A 101 3.00 17.08 2.39
N ALA A 102 3.20 16.16 3.32
CA ALA A 102 4.32 16.23 4.26
C ALA A 102 5.69 16.07 3.57
N GLY A 103 5.72 15.62 2.32
CA GLY A 103 6.94 15.35 1.54
C GLY A 103 7.44 13.90 1.72
N ASP A 104 8.32 13.47 0.82
CA ASP A 104 8.72 12.05 0.73
C ASP A 104 9.33 11.52 2.02
N ASP A 105 10.23 12.28 2.65
CA ASP A 105 10.91 11.89 3.89
C ASP A 105 9.97 11.84 5.10
N ARG A 106 8.89 12.62 5.08
CA ARG A 106 7.93 12.72 6.17
C ARG A 106 6.60 12.01 5.89
N TRP A 107 6.45 11.42 4.71
CA TRP A 107 5.23 10.72 4.33
C TRP A 107 4.86 9.62 5.33
N TYR A 108 5.80 8.71 5.61
CA TYR A 108 5.53 7.62 6.54
C TYR A 108 5.43 8.09 8.00
N PRO A 109 6.30 8.97 8.52
CA PRO A 109 6.09 9.58 9.84
C PRO A 109 4.71 10.23 10.02
N MET A 110 4.20 10.91 9.00
CA MET A 110 2.84 11.49 9.03
C MET A 110 1.77 10.40 9.04
N LEU A 111 1.92 9.36 8.22
CA LEU A 111 1.02 8.22 8.18
C LEU A 111 1.00 7.46 9.52
N ASP A 112 2.16 7.23 10.12
CA ASP A 112 2.29 6.61 11.44
C ASP A 112 1.61 7.45 12.54
N LEU A 113 1.78 8.78 12.51
CA LEU A 113 1.08 9.69 13.41
C LEU A 113 -0.44 9.57 13.26
N LEU A 114 -0.94 9.53 12.01
CA LEU A 114 -2.38 9.40 11.75
C LEU A 114 -2.94 8.07 12.26
N TYR A 115 -2.21 6.96 12.10
CA TYR A 115 -2.63 5.68 12.66
C TYR A 115 -2.61 5.68 14.19
N ARG A 116 -1.52 6.16 14.82
CA ARG A 116 -1.40 6.19 16.29
C ARG A 116 -2.47 7.02 16.96
N SER A 117 -2.91 8.07 16.32
CA SER A 117 -3.93 8.99 16.86
C SER A 117 -5.32 8.76 16.24
N GLN A 118 -5.53 7.67 15.48
CA GLN A 118 -6.76 7.42 14.73
C GLN A 118 -8.02 7.61 15.56
N GLU A 119 -8.08 7.02 16.77
CA GLU A 119 -9.23 7.14 17.66
C GLU A 119 -9.54 8.59 18.04
N SER A 120 -8.50 9.43 18.16
CA SER A 120 -8.66 10.83 18.59
C SER A 120 -9.22 11.73 17.50
N TRP A 121 -8.89 11.47 16.22
CA TRP A 121 -9.32 12.35 15.13
C TRP A 121 -10.42 11.73 14.27
N ALA A 122 -10.38 10.42 13.97
CA ALA A 122 -11.33 9.80 13.04
C ALA A 122 -12.73 9.64 13.64
N HIS A 123 -12.83 9.51 14.98
CA HIS A 123 -14.09 9.34 15.70
C HIS A 123 -14.48 10.56 16.53
N ALA A 124 -13.79 11.68 16.37
CA ALA A 124 -14.09 12.94 17.06
C ALA A 124 -15.44 13.51 16.66
N LYS A 125 -16.00 14.38 17.49
CA LYS A 125 -17.22 15.13 17.18
C LYS A 125 -17.04 16.03 15.95
N ASN A 126 -15.84 16.63 15.80
CA ASN A 126 -15.41 17.44 14.66
C ASN A 126 -14.14 16.83 14.07
N PRO A 127 -14.25 15.77 13.24
CA PRO A 127 -13.07 15.03 12.74
C PRO A 127 -12.09 15.89 11.93
N ALA A 128 -12.59 16.89 11.17
CA ALA A 128 -11.74 17.77 10.37
C ALA A 128 -10.85 18.65 11.24
N ASP A 129 -11.38 19.21 12.33
CA ASP A 129 -10.61 20.02 13.27
C ASP A 129 -9.56 19.19 14.00
N GLU A 130 -9.93 17.99 14.43
CA GLU A 130 -8.99 17.09 15.12
C GLU A 130 -7.94 16.52 14.18
N LEU A 131 -8.27 16.30 12.91
CA LEU A 131 -7.29 15.94 11.89
C LEU A 131 -6.25 17.07 11.72
N PHE A 132 -6.70 18.33 11.66
CA PHE A 132 -5.79 19.48 11.64
C PHE A 132 -4.92 19.53 12.90
N ASN A 133 -5.53 19.42 14.10
CA ASN A 133 -4.81 19.40 15.38
C ASN A 133 -3.75 18.30 15.44
N THR A 134 -4.04 17.14 14.84
CA THR A 134 -3.11 16.01 14.75
C THR A 134 -1.92 16.35 13.87
N VAL A 135 -2.15 16.77 12.62
CA VAL A 135 -1.05 17.02 11.67
C VAL A 135 -0.24 18.28 11.97
N LYS A 136 -0.83 19.21 12.72
CA LYS A 136 -0.14 20.38 13.29
C LYS A 136 1.01 19.98 14.21
N GLN A 137 0.88 18.88 14.94
CA GLN A 137 1.96 18.34 15.80
C GLN A 137 3.19 17.92 14.97
N ALA A 138 2.99 17.55 13.71
CA ALA A 138 4.07 17.24 12.75
C ALA A 138 4.55 18.48 11.98
N GLY A 139 4.15 19.69 12.41
CA GLY A 139 4.63 20.97 11.82
C GLY A 139 3.81 21.49 10.63
N MET A 140 2.64 20.91 10.34
CA MET A 140 1.77 21.44 9.29
C MET A 140 1.06 22.73 9.76
N THR A 141 1.18 23.79 8.97
CA THR A 141 0.47 25.06 9.24
C THR A 141 -0.96 25.01 8.69
N LYS A 142 -1.81 25.94 9.13
CA LYS A 142 -3.18 26.04 8.62
C LYS A 142 -3.20 26.27 7.10
N ASP A 143 -2.36 27.16 6.60
CA ASP A 143 -2.27 27.47 5.17
C ASP A 143 -1.81 26.24 4.35
N SER A 144 -0.80 25.50 4.84
CA SER A 144 -0.33 24.27 4.16
C SER A 144 -1.37 23.14 4.21
N PHE A 145 -2.13 23.05 5.29
CA PHE A 145 -3.24 22.11 5.44
C PHE A 145 -4.34 22.40 4.40
N GLU A 146 -4.80 23.64 4.32
CA GLU A 146 -5.84 24.06 3.37
C GLU A 146 -5.37 23.94 1.92
N ALA A 147 -4.14 24.37 1.62
CA ALA A 147 -3.54 24.22 0.29
C ALA A 147 -3.43 22.76 -0.13
N CYS A 148 -3.04 21.87 0.80
CA CYS A 148 -2.96 20.42 0.53
C CYS A 148 -4.32 19.83 0.20
N LEU A 149 -5.35 20.12 1.01
CA LEU A 149 -6.70 19.61 0.78
C LEU A 149 -7.37 20.22 -0.47
N GLY A 150 -6.90 21.37 -0.93
CA GLY A 150 -7.30 22.00 -2.20
C GLY A 150 -6.58 21.45 -3.45
N ASP A 151 -5.60 20.57 -3.30
CA ASP A 151 -4.86 19.99 -4.44
C ASP A 151 -5.70 18.92 -5.17
N GLN A 152 -6.42 19.39 -6.19
CA GLN A 152 -7.28 18.53 -7.02
C GLN A 152 -6.49 17.43 -7.73
N LYS A 153 -5.25 17.69 -8.17
CA LYS A 153 -4.42 16.69 -8.84
C LYS A 153 -4.05 15.54 -7.90
N LEU A 154 -3.73 15.87 -6.66
CA LEU A 154 -3.44 14.88 -5.62
C LEU A 154 -4.68 14.07 -5.26
N LEU A 155 -5.82 14.72 -5.07
CA LEU A 155 -7.12 14.08 -4.85
C LEU A 155 -7.47 13.08 -5.96
N ASP A 156 -7.36 13.51 -7.22
CA ASP A 156 -7.60 12.66 -8.38
C ASP A 156 -6.65 11.46 -8.42
N GLY A 157 -5.39 11.67 -8.06
CA GLY A 157 -4.37 10.62 -7.97
C GLY A 157 -4.73 9.55 -6.95
N ILE A 158 -5.13 9.94 -5.74
CA ILE A 158 -5.57 9.02 -4.68
C ILE A 158 -6.82 8.25 -5.11
N ASN A 159 -7.82 8.94 -5.69
CA ASN A 159 -9.03 8.31 -6.19
C ASN A 159 -8.74 7.29 -7.30
N LYS A 160 -7.83 7.59 -8.22
CA LYS A 160 -7.39 6.64 -9.25
C LYS A 160 -6.66 5.43 -8.65
N THR A 161 -5.83 5.62 -7.61
CA THR A 161 -5.17 4.52 -6.90
C THR A 161 -6.21 3.59 -6.27
N ARG A 162 -7.24 4.16 -5.61
CA ARG A 162 -8.37 3.42 -5.05
C ARG A 162 -9.13 2.64 -6.14
N THR A 163 -9.46 3.30 -7.26
CA THR A 163 -10.18 2.67 -8.38
C THR A 163 -9.41 1.46 -8.91
N ARG A 164 -8.09 1.59 -9.13
CA ARG A 164 -7.24 0.47 -9.55
C ARG A 164 -7.23 -0.68 -8.54
N GLY A 165 -7.21 -0.38 -7.24
CA GLY A 165 -7.37 -1.39 -6.20
C GLY A 165 -8.70 -2.15 -6.34
N THR A 166 -9.80 -1.43 -6.56
CA THR A 166 -11.12 -2.03 -6.79
C THR A 166 -11.13 -2.93 -8.02
N GLU A 167 -10.52 -2.51 -9.13
CA GLU A 167 -10.38 -3.33 -10.36
C GLU A 167 -9.53 -4.59 -10.15
N LEU A 168 -8.61 -4.58 -9.18
CA LEU A 168 -7.84 -5.74 -8.74
C LEU A 168 -8.58 -6.60 -7.69
N GLY A 169 -9.84 -6.24 -7.40
CA GLY A 169 -10.71 -6.96 -6.48
C GLY A 169 -10.45 -6.63 -5.00
N VAL A 170 -9.85 -5.47 -4.69
CA VAL A 170 -9.80 -4.95 -3.32
C VAL A 170 -11.19 -4.44 -2.95
N ASN A 171 -11.77 -4.97 -1.89
CA ASN A 171 -13.09 -4.62 -1.36
C ASN A 171 -13.11 -4.42 0.15
N SER A 172 -11.97 -4.60 0.80
CA SER A 172 -11.77 -4.39 2.24
C SER A 172 -10.33 -3.98 2.52
N THR A 173 -10.07 -3.41 3.71
CA THR A 173 -8.74 -3.00 4.16
C THR A 173 -8.39 -3.58 5.52
N PRO A 174 -7.12 -3.92 5.78
CA PRO A 174 -6.06 -3.98 4.77
C PRO A 174 -6.28 -5.15 3.82
N THR A 175 -5.82 -5.02 2.57
CA THR A 175 -5.68 -6.14 1.63
C THR A 175 -4.25 -6.17 1.15
N PHE A 176 -3.62 -7.33 1.23
CA PHE A 176 -2.24 -7.57 0.80
C PHE A 176 -2.21 -8.41 -0.47
N PHE A 177 -1.28 -8.09 -1.37
CA PHE A 177 -0.89 -8.96 -2.46
C PHE A 177 0.57 -9.37 -2.26
N ILE A 178 0.82 -10.63 -1.98
CA ILE A 178 2.17 -11.19 -1.79
C ILE A 178 2.54 -11.95 -3.06
N ASN A 179 3.50 -11.45 -3.83
CA ASN A 179 3.83 -11.93 -5.18
C ASN A 179 2.57 -12.15 -6.03
N GLY A 180 1.59 -11.23 -5.93
CA GLY A 180 0.33 -11.26 -6.66
C GLY A 180 -0.77 -12.12 -6.05
N GLN A 181 -0.50 -12.92 -5.01
CA GLN A 181 -1.53 -13.66 -4.28
C GLN A 181 -2.22 -12.76 -3.26
N LYS A 182 -3.55 -12.67 -3.34
CA LYS A 182 -4.36 -11.80 -2.49
C LYS A 182 -4.65 -12.42 -1.11
N HIS A 183 -4.43 -11.62 -0.06
CA HIS A 183 -4.75 -11.91 1.33
C HIS A 183 -5.55 -10.75 1.92
N MET A 184 -6.70 -11.01 2.54
CA MET A 184 -7.59 -9.97 3.09
C MET A 184 -7.51 -9.94 4.62
N GLY A 185 -7.61 -8.73 5.17
CA GLY A 185 -7.62 -8.49 6.60
C GLY A 185 -6.22 -8.33 7.21
N ALA A 186 -6.18 -7.84 8.44
CA ALA A 186 -4.94 -7.72 9.20
C ALA A 186 -4.36 -9.11 9.49
N MET A 187 -3.06 -9.26 9.22
CA MET A 187 -2.33 -10.51 9.47
C MET A 187 -1.29 -10.28 10.57
N SER A 188 -1.11 -11.28 11.44
CA SER A 188 -0.03 -11.27 12.43
C SER A 188 1.33 -11.57 11.77
N ILE A 189 2.43 -11.31 12.50
CA ILE A 189 3.78 -11.62 12.00
C ILE A 189 3.95 -13.11 11.75
N GLU A 190 3.34 -13.98 12.56
CA GLU A 190 3.41 -15.44 12.40
C GLU A 190 2.67 -15.90 11.13
N GLN A 191 1.61 -15.20 10.72
CA GLN A 191 0.92 -15.47 9.46
C GLN A 191 1.77 -15.03 8.27
N PHE A 192 2.44 -13.86 8.35
CA PHE A 192 3.43 -13.45 7.35
C PHE A 192 4.60 -14.44 7.27
N ASP A 193 5.14 -14.89 8.40
CA ASP A 193 6.23 -15.87 8.45
C ASP A 193 5.89 -17.14 7.67
N LYS A 194 4.71 -17.71 7.90
CA LYS A 194 4.24 -18.93 7.21
C LYS A 194 4.18 -18.78 5.69
N ILE A 195 3.90 -17.56 5.20
CA ILE A 195 3.81 -17.28 3.76
C ILE A 195 5.19 -16.92 3.19
N LEU A 196 5.97 -16.09 3.91
CA LEU A 196 7.22 -15.54 3.39
C LEU A 196 8.39 -16.52 3.43
N GLU A 197 8.51 -17.34 4.50
CA GLU A 197 9.64 -18.25 4.64
C GLU A 197 9.78 -19.24 3.46
N PRO A 198 8.71 -19.89 2.96
CA PRO A 198 8.82 -20.73 1.76
C PRO A 198 9.21 -19.95 0.49
N LEU A 199 8.79 -18.69 0.34
CA LEU A 199 9.09 -17.86 -0.83
C LEU A 199 10.53 -17.32 -0.83
N LEU A 200 11.17 -17.27 0.34
CA LEU A 200 12.52 -16.74 0.52
C LEU A 200 13.63 -17.78 0.46
N ARG A 201 13.29 -19.06 0.45
CA ARG A 201 14.23 -20.20 0.28
C ARG A 201 14.86 -20.28 -1.09
#